data_65b615ce616e5082df23636094678dda
#
_entry.id   65b615ce616e5082df23636094678dda
#
_cell.length_a   1.000
_cell.length_b   1.000
_cell.length_c   1.000
_cell.angle_alpha   90.00
_cell.angle_beta   90.00
_cell.angle_gamma   90.00
#
_symmetry.space_group_name_H-M   'P 1'
#
loop_
_entity.id
_entity.type
_entity.pdbx_description
1 polymer ?
#
loop_
_entity_poly.entity_id
_entity_poly.type
_entity_poly.pdbx_seq_one_letter_code
_entity_poly.pdbx_strand_id
1 'polypeptide(L)'
;MATEGYKSKQYNQPTKRFVQTMELKDDSELIKKYKEAHDKEHFWDEIKQGIQAVGIREMEIYILGNRLVMIVDAPLDFDWDTTMAKLATLPRQEEWEKHVAEFQDCAADATSDQKWQMMERMFYLYE
;
A
#
# COMPACT_ATOMS: atom_id res chain seq x y z
N MET A 1 18.36 9.11 1.00
CA MET A 1 19.03 7.95 1.62
C MET A 1 18.21 7.43 2.79
N ALA A 2 18.15 6.11 2.94
CA ALA A 2 17.37 5.50 4.03
C ALA A 2 17.86 5.93 5.42
N THR A 3 19.18 6.13 5.58
CA THR A 3 19.77 6.51 6.86
C THR A 3 19.42 7.93 7.31
N GLU A 4 18.91 8.77 6.42
CA GLU A 4 18.46 10.12 6.76
C GLU A 4 16.98 10.16 7.14
N GLY A 5 16.29 9.03 7.01
CA GLY A 5 14.85 8.94 7.24
C GLY A 5 14.05 9.62 6.14
N TYR A 6 12.76 9.63 6.33
CA TYR A 6 11.82 10.22 5.38
C TYR A 6 10.89 11.17 6.12
N LYS A 7 10.65 12.34 5.52
CA LYS A 7 9.78 13.33 6.11
C LYS A 7 8.35 12.80 6.15
N SER A 8 7.75 12.82 7.33
CA SER A 8 6.37 12.37 7.49
C SER A 8 5.38 13.50 7.25
N LYS A 9 4.19 13.12 6.76
CA LYS A 9 3.10 14.06 6.54
C LYS A 9 2.49 14.48 7.86
N GLN A 10 2.13 15.76 7.97
CA GLN A 10 1.39 16.27 9.12
C GLN A 10 -0.09 16.40 8.76
N TYR A 11 -0.96 16.18 9.75
CA TYR A 11 -2.41 16.17 9.57
C TYR A 11 -3.06 17.22 10.47
N ASN A 12 -4.13 17.83 9.97
CA ASN A 12 -4.91 18.79 10.75
C ASN A 12 -5.86 18.11 11.75
N GLN A 13 -6.12 16.82 11.55
CA GLN A 13 -7.01 16.03 12.39
C GLN A 13 -6.34 14.74 12.79
N PRO A 14 -6.79 14.11 13.90
CA PRO A 14 -6.22 12.83 14.31
C PRO A 14 -6.42 11.76 13.24
N THR A 15 -5.42 10.91 13.10
CA THR A 15 -5.45 9.79 12.18
C THR A 15 -5.08 8.51 12.91
N LYS A 16 -5.38 7.37 12.30
CA LYS A 16 -4.90 6.07 12.75
C LYS A 16 -4.12 5.41 11.63
N ARG A 17 -3.24 4.48 12.00
CA ARG A 17 -2.29 3.87 11.08
C ARG A 17 -2.50 2.38 11.00
N PHE A 18 -2.52 1.89 9.75
CA PHE A 18 -2.50 0.46 9.45
C PHE A 18 -1.16 0.13 8.82
N VAL A 19 -0.56 -1.00 9.22
CA VAL A 19 0.71 -1.45 8.67
C VAL A 19 0.52 -2.86 8.14
N GLN A 20 0.94 -3.09 6.91
CA GLN A 20 0.75 -4.37 6.22
C GLN A 20 2.06 -4.82 5.59
N THR A 21 2.17 -6.11 5.32
CA THR A 21 3.35 -6.67 4.69
C THR A 21 2.97 -7.69 3.63
N MET A 22 3.85 -7.85 2.64
CA MET A 22 3.79 -8.95 1.68
C MET A 22 5.18 -9.14 1.07
N GLU A 23 5.34 -10.22 0.32
CA GLU A 23 6.58 -10.48 -0.42
C GLU A 23 6.36 -10.35 -1.91
N LEU A 24 7.37 -9.80 -2.60
CA LEU A 24 7.47 -9.92 -4.05
C LEU A 24 8.09 -11.27 -4.40
N LYS A 25 7.93 -11.71 -5.64
CA LYS A 25 8.66 -12.84 -6.16
C LYS A 25 10.16 -12.52 -6.04
N ASP A 26 10.95 -13.50 -5.61
CA ASP A 26 12.38 -13.30 -5.37
C ASP A 26 13.16 -13.33 -6.69
N ASP A 27 13.00 -12.27 -7.47
CA ASP A 27 13.58 -12.12 -8.80
C ASP A 27 13.95 -10.65 -8.99
N SER A 28 15.23 -10.37 -9.22
CA SER A 28 15.74 -9.00 -9.26
C SER A 28 15.10 -8.16 -10.38
N GLU A 29 14.79 -8.76 -11.51
CA GLU A 29 14.16 -8.05 -12.63
C GLU A 29 12.71 -7.70 -12.31
N LEU A 30 11.97 -8.61 -11.66
CA LEU A 30 10.59 -8.37 -11.27
C LEU A 30 10.52 -7.31 -10.16
N ILE A 31 11.45 -7.34 -9.22
CA ILE A 31 11.55 -6.32 -8.16
C ILE A 31 11.79 -4.95 -8.77
N LYS A 32 12.69 -4.86 -9.74
CA LYS A 32 12.96 -3.61 -10.45
C LYS A 32 11.71 -3.09 -11.16
N LYS A 33 10.99 -3.96 -11.85
CA LYS A 33 9.75 -3.59 -12.56
C LYS A 33 8.65 -3.14 -11.59
N TYR A 34 8.56 -3.76 -10.43
CA TYR A 34 7.61 -3.35 -9.41
C TYR A 34 7.90 -1.93 -8.92
N LYS A 35 9.18 -1.62 -8.67
CA LYS A 35 9.59 -0.27 -8.28
C LYS A 35 9.25 0.74 -9.38
N GLU A 36 9.51 0.40 -10.64
CA GLU A 36 9.21 1.28 -11.77
C GLU A 36 7.70 1.54 -11.91
N ALA A 37 6.87 0.52 -11.67
CA ALA A 37 5.42 0.66 -11.74
C ALA A 37 4.86 1.66 -10.72
N HIS A 38 5.62 1.94 -9.66
CA HIS A 38 5.23 2.85 -8.59
C HIS A 38 5.91 4.22 -8.66
N ASP A 39 6.75 4.46 -9.66
CA ASP A 39 7.38 5.77 -9.78
C ASP A 39 6.36 6.81 -10.28
N LYS A 40 6.75 8.09 -10.20
CA LYS A 40 5.84 9.20 -10.53
C LYS A 40 5.35 9.18 -11.97
N GLU A 41 6.14 8.64 -12.89
CA GLU A 41 5.81 8.62 -14.30
C GLU A 41 4.89 7.47 -14.68
N HIS A 42 4.96 6.35 -13.97
CA HIS A 42 4.30 5.10 -14.36
C HIS A 42 3.10 4.73 -13.49
N PHE A 43 2.98 5.30 -12.28
CA PHE A 43 1.85 4.98 -11.40
C PHE A 43 0.56 5.52 -12.00
N TRP A 44 -0.47 4.69 -12.04
CA TRP A 44 -1.73 5.04 -12.70
C TRP A 44 -2.52 6.07 -11.89
N ASP A 45 -2.91 7.15 -12.57
CA ASP A 45 -3.67 8.24 -11.93
C ASP A 45 -5.00 7.77 -11.34
N GLU A 46 -5.69 6.88 -12.03
CA GLU A 46 -6.97 6.35 -11.56
C GLU A 46 -6.83 5.62 -10.22
N ILE A 47 -5.70 4.92 -10.02
CA ILE A 47 -5.42 4.21 -8.78
C ILE A 47 -5.17 5.20 -7.66
N LYS A 48 -4.36 6.22 -7.92
CA LYS A 48 -4.11 7.30 -6.97
C LYS A 48 -5.42 7.99 -6.56
N GLN A 49 -6.25 8.33 -7.54
CA GLN A 49 -7.55 8.97 -7.30
C GLN A 49 -8.47 8.08 -6.48
N GLY A 50 -8.51 6.78 -6.77
CA GLY A 50 -9.34 5.82 -6.02
C GLY A 50 -8.93 5.70 -4.57
N ILE A 51 -7.64 5.61 -4.31
CA ILE A 51 -7.10 5.55 -2.95
C ILE A 51 -7.46 6.82 -2.17
N GLN A 52 -7.31 7.98 -2.80
CA GLN A 52 -7.67 9.25 -2.18
C GLN A 52 -9.18 9.37 -1.95
N ALA A 53 -9.97 8.91 -2.90
CA ALA A 53 -11.43 8.99 -2.83
C ALA A 53 -12.03 8.20 -1.68
N VAL A 54 -11.42 7.09 -1.26
CA VAL A 54 -11.91 6.30 -0.13
C VAL A 54 -11.44 6.84 1.22
N GLY A 55 -10.71 7.94 1.24
CA GLY A 55 -10.36 8.64 2.48
C GLY A 55 -9.00 8.32 3.06
N ILE A 56 -8.17 7.59 2.34
CA ILE A 56 -6.79 7.33 2.78
C ILE A 56 -6.00 8.64 2.70
N ARG A 57 -5.37 9.02 3.81
CA ARG A 57 -4.65 10.28 3.94
C ARG A 57 -3.21 10.19 3.46
N GLU A 58 -2.59 9.02 3.64
CA GLU A 58 -1.23 8.76 3.18
C GLU A 58 -1.05 7.26 2.99
N MET A 59 -0.24 6.91 2.00
CA MET A 59 0.15 5.53 1.77
C MET A 59 1.62 5.52 1.38
N GLU A 60 2.41 4.74 2.10
CA GLU A 60 3.82 4.55 1.82
C GLU A 60 4.13 3.07 1.72
N ILE A 61 5.02 2.70 0.80
CA ILE A 61 5.50 1.32 0.69
C ILE A 61 7.02 1.34 0.82
N TYR A 62 7.53 0.55 1.76
CA TYR A 62 8.95 0.35 1.99
C TYR A 62 9.35 -1.04 1.52
N ILE A 63 10.59 -1.19 1.11
CA ILE A 63 11.11 -2.46 0.59
C ILE A 63 12.47 -2.77 1.19
N LEU A 64 12.66 -4.05 1.54
CA LEU A 64 13.95 -4.60 1.91
C LEU A 64 14.06 -6.00 1.28
N GLY A 65 14.98 -6.16 0.32
CA GLY A 65 15.03 -7.39 -0.47
C GLY A 65 13.74 -7.56 -1.26
N ASN A 66 13.04 -8.65 -1.04
CA ASN A 66 11.74 -8.89 -1.66
C ASN A 66 10.56 -8.69 -0.71
N ARG A 67 10.82 -8.16 0.51
CA ARG A 67 9.75 -7.90 1.48
C ARG A 67 9.31 -6.45 1.39
N LEU A 68 7.99 -6.28 1.36
CA LEU A 68 7.35 -4.96 1.36
C LEU A 68 6.67 -4.71 2.70
N VAL A 69 6.67 -3.45 3.11
CA VAL A 69 5.85 -2.97 4.23
C VAL A 69 5.08 -1.76 3.73
N MET A 70 3.76 -1.78 3.88
CA MET A 70 2.89 -0.67 3.50
C MET A 70 2.37 0.01 4.76
N ILE A 71 2.46 1.33 4.80
CA ILE A 71 1.93 2.15 5.88
C ILE A 71 0.78 2.98 5.31
N VAL A 72 -0.39 2.86 5.94
CA VAL A 72 -1.60 3.59 5.52
C VAL A 72 -2.11 4.40 6.69
N ASP A 73 -2.26 5.71 6.49
CA ASP A 73 -2.85 6.61 7.48
C ASP A 73 -4.26 7.01 7.03
N ALA A 74 -5.20 6.96 7.94
CA ALA A 74 -6.61 7.21 7.65
C ALA A 74 -7.27 7.92 8.83
N PRO A 75 -8.47 8.52 8.63
CA PRO A 75 -9.23 9.13 9.74
C PRO A 75 -9.58 8.10 10.81
N LEU A 76 -9.84 8.56 12.03
CA LEU A 76 -10.15 7.67 13.15
C LEU A 76 -11.39 6.81 12.91
N ASP A 77 -12.36 7.31 12.13
CA ASP A 77 -13.60 6.60 11.81
C ASP A 77 -13.51 5.68 10.59
N PHE A 78 -12.32 5.55 10.02
CA PHE A 78 -12.11 4.71 8.84
C PHE A 78 -12.38 3.24 9.19
N ASP A 79 -13.28 2.60 8.42
CA ASP A 79 -13.56 1.18 8.56
C ASP A 79 -12.83 0.42 7.46
N TRP A 80 -11.82 -0.37 7.84
CA TRP A 80 -10.93 -1.03 6.89
C TRP A 80 -11.67 -1.96 5.93
N ASP A 81 -12.45 -2.89 6.47
CA ASP A 81 -13.07 -3.93 5.64
C ASP A 81 -14.06 -3.34 4.63
N THR A 82 -14.93 -2.45 5.08
CA THR A 82 -15.92 -1.80 4.22
C THR A 82 -15.23 -0.95 3.14
N THR A 83 -14.23 -0.19 3.54
CA THR A 83 -13.54 0.74 2.64
C THR A 83 -12.71 0.01 1.60
N MET A 84 -12.00 -1.05 1.99
CA MET A 84 -11.20 -1.81 1.04
C MET A 84 -12.08 -2.59 0.05
N ALA A 85 -13.25 -3.06 0.48
CA ALA A 85 -14.22 -3.66 -0.43
C ALA A 85 -14.70 -2.66 -1.48
N LYS A 86 -14.94 -1.41 -1.08
CA LYS A 86 -15.31 -0.32 -2.00
C LYS A 86 -14.17 0.02 -2.95
N LEU A 87 -12.95 0.14 -2.45
CA LEU A 87 -11.77 0.44 -3.25
C LEU A 87 -11.62 -0.57 -4.39
N ALA A 88 -11.84 -1.85 -4.10
CA ALA A 88 -11.69 -2.92 -5.09
C ALA A 88 -12.64 -2.77 -6.28
N THR A 89 -13.72 -1.99 -6.15
CA THR A 89 -14.70 -1.76 -7.22
C THR A 89 -14.46 -0.48 -8.01
N LEU A 90 -13.50 0.34 -7.60
CA LEU A 90 -13.26 1.63 -8.25
C LEU A 90 -12.55 1.47 -9.61
N PRO A 91 -12.62 2.50 -10.48
CA PRO A 91 -12.08 2.39 -11.83
C PRO A 91 -10.64 1.92 -11.89
N ARG A 92 -10.38 0.90 -12.69
CA ARG A 92 -9.10 0.28 -12.97
C ARG A 92 -8.40 -0.38 -11.79
N GLN A 93 -9.04 -0.45 -10.60
CA GLN A 93 -8.40 -1.08 -9.44
C GLN A 93 -8.14 -2.56 -9.70
N GLU A 94 -9.12 -3.30 -10.22
CA GLU A 94 -8.95 -4.71 -10.55
C GLU A 94 -7.85 -4.91 -11.59
N GLU A 95 -7.79 -4.06 -12.58
CA GLU A 95 -6.76 -4.10 -13.62
C GLU A 95 -5.38 -3.87 -13.03
N TRP A 96 -5.25 -2.89 -12.14
CA TRP A 96 -4.00 -2.59 -11.44
C TRP A 96 -3.53 -3.78 -10.59
N GLU A 97 -4.45 -4.38 -9.83
CA GLU A 97 -4.12 -5.51 -8.97
C GLU A 97 -3.61 -6.71 -9.78
N LYS A 98 -4.20 -6.95 -10.95
CA LYS A 98 -3.72 -8.00 -11.87
C LYS A 98 -2.36 -7.65 -12.47
N HIS A 99 -2.14 -6.39 -12.78
CA HIS A 99 -0.87 -5.93 -13.34
C HIS A 99 0.28 -6.14 -12.36
N VAL A 100 0.13 -5.70 -11.12
CA VAL A 100 1.20 -5.83 -10.13
C VAL A 100 1.33 -7.26 -9.60
N ALA A 101 0.29 -8.09 -9.71
CA ALA A 101 0.35 -9.49 -9.29
C ALA A 101 1.44 -10.28 -10.01
N GLU A 102 1.83 -9.85 -11.20
CA GLU A 102 2.95 -10.46 -11.94
C GLU A 102 4.25 -10.41 -11.16
N PHE A 103 4.41 -9.40 -10.31
CA PHE A 103 5.63 -9.18 -9.53
C PHE A 103 5.50 -9.65 -8.08
N GLN A 104 4.28 -9.86 -7.62
CA GLN A 104 3.95 -10.18 -6.24
C GLN A 104 3.82 -11.68 -6.03
N ASP A 105 4.20 -12.15 -4.85
CA ASP A 105 4.02 -13.56 -4.47
C ASP A 105 2.59 -13.76 -3.95
N CYS A 106 1.64 -13.87 -4.88
CA CYS A 106 0.21 -13.96 -4.58
C CYS A 106 -0.55 -14.61 -5.73
N ALA A 107 -1.82 -14.92 -5.51
CA ALA A 107 -2.71 -15.39 -6.57
C ALA A 107 -2.97 -14.26 -7.59
N ALA A 108 -3.08 -14.62 -8.86
CA ALA A 108 -3.22 -13.65 -9.95
C ALA A 108 -4.49 -12.79 -9.86
N ASP A 109 -5.54 -13.33 -9.23
CA ASP A 109 -6.84 -12.65 -9.08
C ASP A 109 -7.08 -12.09 -7.68
N ALA A 110 -6.04 -12.08 -6.82
CA ALA A 110 -6.18 -11.57 -5.46
C ALA A 110 -6.41 -10.06 -5.45
N THR A 111 -7.30 -9.60 -4.56
CA THR A 111 -7.49 -8.17 -4.29
C THR A 111 -6.36 -7.66 -3.39
N SER A 112 -6.23 -6.32 -3.28
CA SER A 112 -5.24 -5.72 -2.40
C SER A 112 -5.36 -6.25 -0.97
N ASP A 113 -6.57 -6.32 -0.44
CA ASP A 113 -6.81 -6.81 0.93
C ASP A 113 -6.44 -8.28 1.11
N GLN A 114 -6.54 -9.08 0.05
CA GLN A 114 -6.15 -10.50 0.08
C GLN A 114 -4.63 -10.68 -0.01
N LYS A 115 -3.94 -9.78 -0.67
CA LYS A 115 -2.49 -9.86 -0.88
C LYS A 115 -1.69 -9.46 0.35
N TRP A 116 -2.13 -8.40 1.04
CA TRP A 116 -1.40 -7.79 2.13
C TRP A 116 -1.85 -8.38 3.47
N GLN A 117 -0.89 -8.66 4.34
CA GLN A 117 -1.16 -9.17 5.68
C GLN A 117 -1.02 -8.04 6.68
N MET A 118 -2.05 -7.85 7.52
CA MET A 118 -2.04 -6.81 8.55
C MET A 118 -1.05 -7.15 9.64
N MET A 119 -0.25 -6.16 10.05
CA MET A 119 0.73 -6.31 11.12
C MET A 119 0.19 -5.70 12.40
N GLU A 120 0.50 -6.34 13.51
CA GLU A 120 0.13 -5.86 14.83
C GLU A 120 1.19 -4.89 15.34
N ARG A 121 0.76 -3.77 15.93
CA ARG A 121 1.69 -2.89 16.63
C ARG A 121 2.06 -3.55 17.96
N MET A 122 3.31 -3.95 18.11
CA MET A 122 3.75 -4.61 19.35
C MET A 122 4.30 -3.63 20.39
N PHE A 123 4.68 -2.45 19.97
CA PHE A 123 5.28 -1.44 20.87
C PHE A 123 4.88 -0.04 20.43
N TYR A 124 4.54 0.80 21.40
CA TYR A 124 4.27 2.22 21.19
C TYR A 124 4.90 3.02 22.33
N LEU A 125 5.87 3.87 21.99
CA LEU A 125 6.70 4.55 22.99
C LEU A 125 5.92 5.44 23.97
N TYR A 126 4.86 6.09 23.48
CA TYR A 126 4.12 7.09 24.24
C TYR A 126 2.79 6.60 24.82
N GLU A 127 2.64 5.33 24.94
CA GLU A 127 1.47 4.74 25.59
C GLU A 127 1.51 4.87 27.08
#